data_02b2a5e9dc32e77f6c2d0ce86358c226
#
_entry.id   02b2a5e9dc32e77f6c2d0ce86358c226
#
_cell.length_a   1.000
_cell.length_b   1.000
_cell.length_c   1.000
_cell.angle_alpha   90.00
_cell.angle_beta   90.00
_cell.angle_gamma   90.00
#
_symmetry.space_group_name_H-M   'P 1'
#
loop_
_entity.id
_entity.type
_entity.pdbx_description
1 polymer ?
#
loop_
_entity_poly.entity_id
_entity_poly.type
_entity_poly.pdbx_seq_one_letter_code
_entity_poly.pdbx_strand_id
1 'polypeptide(L)'
;MRKITGAVGVALCALAGCMDNPLTHSSDNVVAGSPQSLQTLASGALGQTRNAAGVPVTTYFSFGAIQARDALRLDPNDNRLTQEFFLTTPDPTSFIGSADWRLSYVALRAITSIYDQPAYASLSAGDKAITHAFFNTVKGLNYVHIAETHDSVGFAILDRDPSVLPPILCKQPALAAVSALLDSAYTELTAAGTANALPFVAAGYNLKGDFSTKAGIIRFNRGLKGKVEIMRATGRQSPTGAAGFTAALAALDIALAGAPASPDADYLSQGPYYLYNSAAPESTPNPIGGDVKLGLSDNFVNGYQAGDVRQNNVYTVAATQQAQGFSFTKSYVYTKGDQLSTPMAQLRNAELFLLRAEAKLGLNDLLGATTDVNAVHTGEGRLAPYALFATRDQAIAALNYEYRYSLIFEGWQHLSFLRRYSLLTHAYVEQPGSPNGGPTDPLNQALPIAGNEVTARNGNITCQAQ
;
A
#
# COMPACT_ATOMS: atom_id res chain seq x y z
N MET A 1 77.68 -8.87 12.92
CA MET A 1 77.04 -9.15 11.62
C MET A 1 76.35 -10.51 11.69
N ARG A 2 75.07 -10.55 11.94
CA ARG A 2 74.24 -11.76 11.76
C ARG A 2 72.79 -11.39 11.41
N LYS A 3 72.49 -11.49 10.14
CA LYS A 3 71.29 -11.98 9.50
C LYS A 3 69.90 -11.47 9.98
N ILE A 4 69.45 -10.43 9.26
CA ILE A 4 68.05 -10.08 9.08
C ILE A 4 67.73 -10.50 7.64
N THR A 5 67.27 -11.73 7.44
CA THR A 5 66.81 -12.22 6.14
C THR A 5 65.69 -13.24 6.25
N GLY A 6 64.80 -13.05 7.22
CA GLY A 6 63.72 -14.03 7.45
C GLY A 6 62.28 -13.45 7.53
N ALA A 7 62.11 -12.13 7.48
CA ALA A 7 60.82 -11.52 7.79
C ALA A 7 60.02 -10.96 6.60
N VAL A 8 60.60 -10.97 5.38
CA VAL A 8 59.92 -10.39 4.18
C VAL A 8 59.07 -11.42 3.44
N GLY A 9 59.36 -12.72 3.62
CA GLY A 9 58.62 -13.78 2.90
C GLY A 9 57.22 -14.12 3.41
N VAL A 10 56.92 -13.78 4.66
CA VAL A 10 55.64 -14.13 5.28
C VAL A 10 54.55 -13.06 5.07
N ALA A 11 54.97 -11.81 4.82
CA ALA A 11 54.05 -10.69 4.61
C ALA A 11 53.42 -10.67 3.20
N LEU A 12 54.03 -11.31 2.20
CA LEU A 12 53.47 -11.36 0.85
C LEU A 12 52.42 -12.48 0.66
N CYS A 13 52.42 -13.49 1.49
CA CYS A 13 51.38 -14.54 1.43
C CYS A 13 50.06 -14.15 2.11
N ALA A 14 50.06 -13.12 2.96
CA ALA A 14 48.87 -12.64 3.63
C ALA A 14 48.02 -11.68 2.77
N LEU A 15 48.55 -11.15 1.67
CA LEU A 15 47.83 -10.26 0.74
C LEU A 15 47.21 -11.02 -0.46
N ALA A 16 47.54 -12.31 -0.63
CA ALA A 16 46.92 -13.14 -1.67
C ALA A 16 45.63 -13.84 -1.18
N GLY A 17 45.28 -13.73 0.09
CA GLY A 17 44.07 -14.35 0.69
C GLY A 17 42.78 -13.57 0.57
N CYS A 18 42.79 -12.39 -0.07
CA CYS A 18 41.59 -11.62 -0.34
C CYS A 18 41.11 -11.67 -1.80
N MET A 19 41.59 -12.63 -2.55
CA MET A 19 41.05 -12.88 -3.88
C MET A 19 39.92 -13.91 -3.75
N ASP A 20 38.69 -13.43 -4.01
CA ASP A 20 37.46 -14.20 -4.31
C ASP A 20 37.39 -15.59 -3.64
N ASN A 21 36.79 -15.64 -2.46
CA ASN A 21 36.34 -16.92 -1.93
C ASN A 21 35.10 -17.32 -2.75
N PRO A 22 35.20 -18.33 -3.64
CA PRO A 22 34.08 -18.79 -4.47
C PRO A 22 32.90 -19.34 -3.66
N LEU A 23 33.04 -19.45 -2.34
CA LEU A 23 32.00 -19.87 -1.43
C LEU A 23 31.19 -18.68 -0.84
N THR A 24 31.63 -17.44 -1.05
CA THR A 24 30.87 -16.23 -0.61
C THR A 24 30.15 -15.54 -1.74
N HIS A 25 30.48 -15.81 -2.98
CA HIS A 25 29.67 -15.51 -4.15
C HIS A 25 29.17 -16.84 -4.71
N SER A 26 27.88 -17.13 -4.58
CA SER A 26 27.26 -18.10 -5.49
C SER A 26 27.66 -17.61 -6.88
N SER A 27 28.43 -18.40 -7.62
CA SER A 27 28.81 -18.01 -8.96
C SER A 27 27.50 -17.72 -9.70
N ASP A 28 27.35 -16.52 -10.23
CA ASP A 28 26.16 -16.10 -10.98
C ASP A 28 25.76 -17.15 -12.04
N ASN A 29 26.70 -17.97 -12.48
CA ASN A 29 26.50 -19.02 -13.44
C ASN A 29 25.84 -20.32 -12.93
N VAL A 30 25.87 -20.62 -11.63
CA VAL A 30 25.23 -21.84 -11.08
C VAL A 30 23.77 -21.54 -10.69
N VAL A 31 23.45 -20.29 -10.39
CA VAL A 31 22.09 -19.85 -10.04
C VAL A 31 21.34 -19.34 -11.27
N ALA A 32 22.05 -18.89 -12.29
CA ALA A 32 21.58 -18.08 -13.42
C ALA A 32 20.71 -18.80 -14.44
N GLY A 33 19.75 -19.51 -14.18
CA GLY A 33 18.83 -20.09 -15.19
C GLY A 33 17.95 -21.21 -14.65
N SER A 34 18.07 -21.51 -13.36
CA SER A 34 17.24 -22.55 -12.75
C SER A 34 15.89 -21.97 -12.28
N PRO A 35 14.83 -22.80 -12.18
CA PRO A 35 13.57 -22.40 -11.53
C PRO A 35 13.77 -21.89 -10.10
N GLN A 36 14.78 -22.42 -9.41
CA GLN A 36 15.18 -22.00 -8.07
C GLN A 36 15.63 -20.54 -8.03
N SER A 37 16.33 -20.09 -9.08
CA SER A 37 16.79 -18.70 -9.19
C SER A 37 15.62 -17.75 -9.38
N LEU A 38 14.65 -18.10 -10.23
CA LEU A 38 13.44 -17.30 -10.41
C LEU A 38 12.65 -17.20 -9.10
N GLN A 39 12.51 -18.32 -8.37
CA GLN A 39 11.86 -18.33 -7.06
C GLN A 39 12.54 -17.39 -6.07
N THR A 40 13.88 -17.41 -6.00
CA THR A 40 14.64 -16.54 -5.09
C THR A 40 14.47 -15.06 -5.44
N LEU A 41 14.57 -14.73 -6.74
CA LEU A 41 14.39 -13.37 -7.24
C LEU A 41 12.96 -12.85 -6.97
N ALA A 42 11.96 -13.69 -7.27
CA ALA A 42 10.56 -13.37 -7.01
C ALA A 42 10.29 -13.14 -5.53
N SER A 43 10.76 -14.05 -4.66
CA SER A 43 10.61 -13.91 -3.20
C SER A 43 11.30 -12.65 -2.67
N GLY A 44 12.48 -12.32 -3.18
CA GLY A 44 13.20 -11.10 -2.80
C GLY A 44 12.44 -9.84 -3.20
N ALA A 45 11.94 -9.75 -4.44
CA ALA A 45 11.17 -8.60 -4.92
C ALA A 45 9.84 -8.43 -4.18
N LEU A 46 9.12 -9.52 -3.92
CA LEU A 46 7.88 -9.50 -3.15
C LEU A 46 8.12 -9.14 -1.68
N GLY A 47 9.23 -9.60 -1.10
CA GLY A 47 9.68 -9.20 0.22
C GLY A 47 9.94 -7.70 0.32
N GLN A 48 10.59 -7.10 -0.70
CA GLN A 48 10.77 -5.63 -0.75
C GLN A 48 9.43 -4.89 -0.86
N THR A 49 8.47 -5.41 -1.62
CA THR A 49 7.12 -4.82 -1.70
C THR A 49 6.40 -4.86 -0.35
N ARG A 50 6.50 -5.98 0.38
CA ARG A 50 5.97 -6.10 1.75
C ARG A 50 6.64 -5.11 2.70
N ASN A 51 7.97 -4.95 2.61
CA ASN A 51 8.71 -3.99 3.41
C ASN A 51 8.34 -2.54 3.08
N ALA A 52 8.00 -2.24 1.82
CA ALA A 52 7.51 -0.93 1.40
C ALA A 52 6.15 -0.59 2.04
N ALA A 53 5.28 -1.58 2.24
CA ALA A 53 4.02 -1.38 2.93
C ALA A 53 4.17 -1.24 4.45
N GLY A 54 5.27 -1.70 5.06
CA GLY A 54 5.48 -1.47 6.48
C GLY A 54 6.66 -2.22 7.07
N VAL A 55 7.51 -1.45 7.71
CA VAL A 55 8.46 -1.93 8.72
C VAL A 55 8.01 -1.41 10.08
N PRO A 56 8.45 -2.01 11.21
CA PRO A 56 8.07 -1.51 12.53
C PRO A 56 8.30 0.00 12.65
N VAL A 57 7.30 0.72 13.16
CA VAL A 57 7.26 2.16 13.40
C VAL A 57 6.96 3.01 12.15
N THR A 58 7.34 2.59 10.94
CA THR A 58 7.02 3.29 9.70
C THR A 58 6.13 2.41 8.84
N THR A 59 4.83 2.65 8.89
CA THR A 59 3.91 1.73 8.23
C THR A 59 2.84 2.45 7.44
N TYR A 60 2.71 2.09 6.18
CA TYR A 60 1.62 2.47 5.30
C TYR A 60 0.25 2.15 5.94
N PHE A 61 0.13 1.07 6.72
CA PHE A 61 -1.13 0.63 7.30
C PHE A 61 -1.70 1.56 8.37
N SER A 62 -0.86 2.21 9.18
CA SER A 62 -1.34 3.05 10.28
C SER A 62 -1.30 4.56 9.98
N PHE A 63 -0.37 5.01 9.14
CA PHE A 63 -0.17 6.44 8.93
C PHE A 63 -1.37 7.13 8.29
N GLY A 64 -2.05 6.46 7.35
CA GLY A 64 -3.29 6.98 6.76
C GLY A 64 -4.40 7.19 7.80
N ALA A 65 -4.58 6.23 8.70
CA ALA A 65 -5.57 6.32 9.79
C ALA A 65 -5.20 7.42 10.81
N ILE A 66 -3.91 7.60 11.11
CA ILE A 66 -3.45 8.65 12.00
C ILE A 66 -3.72 10.04 11.39
N GLN A 67 -3.40 10.23 10.12
CA GLN A 67 -3.64 11.51 9.44
C GLN A 67 -5.13 11.79 9.19
N ALA A 68 -5.95 10.74 9.03
CA ALA A 68 -7.41 10.86 8.98
C ALA A 68 -8.06 11.13 10.35
N ARG A 69 -7.28 11.20 11.43
CA ARG A 69 -7.75 11.37 12.82
C ARG A 69 -8.57 10.19 13.35
N ASP A 70 -8.45 9.02 12.74
CA ASP A 70 -9.08 7.79 13.21
C ASP A 70 -8.24 7.10 14.29
N ALA A 71 -6.94 7.26 14.24
CA ALA A 71 -5.97 6.64 15.14
C ALA A 71 -4.96 7.64 15.69
N LEU A 72 -4.26 7.19 16.73
CA LEU A 72 -3.18 7.92 17.41
C LEU A 72 -2.03 6.94 17.68
N ARG A 73 -0.79 7.35 17.46
CA ARG A 73 0.36 6.60 17.94
C ARG A 73 1.14 7.46 18.92
N LEU A 74 1.06 7.08 20.19
CA LEU A 74 1.59 7.85 21.32
C LEU A 74 2.76 7.11 21.96
N ASP A 75 3.94 7.68 21.87
CA ASP A 75 5.15 7.17 22.51
C ASP A 75 5.73 8.25 23.43
N PRO A 76 5.62 8.11 24.75
CA PRO A 76 6.16 9.11 25.68
C PRO A 76 7.69 9.25 25.62
N ASN A 77 8.38 8.25 25.08
CA ASN A 77 9.83 8.26 24.91
C ASN A 77 10.28 8.73 23.51
N ASP A 78 9.34 8.81 22.54
CA ASP A 78 9.62 9.27 21.19
C ASP A 78 8.42 10.06 20.63
N ASN A 79 8.47 11.34 20.79
CA ASN A 79 7.38 12.23 20.43
C ASN A 79 7.31 12.57 18.93
N ARG A 80 8.25 12.10 18.12
CA ARG A 80 8.33 12.49 16.69
C ARG A 80 7.05 12.21 15.92
N LEU A 81 6.43 11.03 16.11
CA LEU A 81 5.18 10.69 15.44
C LEU A 81 4.03 11.62 15.82
N THR A 82 3.85 11.89 17.12
CA THR A 82 2.84 12.82 17.59
C THR A 82 3.11 14.23 17.04
N GLN A 83 4.38 14.65 17.08
CA GLN A 83 4.77 15.98 16.61
C GLN A 83 4.53 16.15 15.11
N GLU A 84 5.01 15.24 14.28
CA GLU A 84 4.92 15.38 12.81
C GLU A 84 3.52 15.13 12.25
N PHE A 85 2.68 14.34 12.92
CA PHE A 85 1.32 14.10 12.43
C PHE A 85 0.28 15.06 12.97
N PHE A 86 0.49 15.63 14.16
CA PHE A 86 -0.53 16.44 14.82
C PHE A 86 -0.12 17.88 15.09
N LEU A 87 1.17 18.16 15.30
CA LEU A 87 1.62 19.48 15.75
C LEU A 87 2.41 20.26 14.69
N THR A 88 3.03 19.57 13.73
CA THR A 88 3.82 20.20 12.66
C THR A 88 3.55 19.53 11.31
N THR A 89 4.24 19.96 10.26
CA THR A 89 4.31 19.23 9.00
C THR A 89 5.41 18.17 9.07
N PRO A 90 5.26 17.01 8.42
CA PRO A 90 6.29 15.98 8.38
C PRO A 90 7.61 16.50 7.79
N ASP A 91 8.72 16.20 8.48
CA ASP A 91 10.05 16.56 8.01
C ASP A 91 10.49 15.60 6.89
N PRO A 92 10.90 16.11 5.69
CA PRO A 92 11.35 15.27 4.58
C PRO A 92 12.61 14.44 4.90
N THR A 93 13.36 14.79 5.96
CA THR A 93 14.56 14.06 6.39
C THR A 93 14.26 13.04 7.50
N SER A 94 13.07 13.10 8.08
CA SER A 94 12.66 12.16 9.12
C SER A 94 12.37 10.77 8.55
N PHE A 95 12.34 9.78 9.44
CA PHE A 95 11.94 8.43 9.06
C PHE A 95 10.44 8.35 8.65
N ILE A 96 9.63 9.29 9.11
CA ILE A 96 8.19 9.38 8.76
C ILE A 96 8.06 9.90 7.32
N GLY A 97 8.69 11.01 7.00
CA GLY A 97 8.56 11.65 5.69
C GLY A 97 9.27 10.92 4.55
N SER A 98 10.23 10.03 4.84
CA SER A 98 11.09 9.42 3.82
C SER A 98 10.87 7.94 3.55
N ALA A 99 10.29 7.19 4.50
CA ALA A 99 10.26 5.72 4.44
C ALA A 99 9.42 5.18 3.28
N ASP A 100 8.19 5.64 3.13
CA ASP A 100 7.27 5.14 2.10
C ASP A 100 7.78 5.43 0.69
N TRP A 101 8.40 6.60 0.47
CA TRP A 101 9.04 6.93 -0.79
C TRP A 101 10.18 5.96 -1.10
N ARG A 102 11.19 5.91 -0.23
CA ARG A 102 12.40 5.13 -0.46
C ARG A 102 12.13 3.64 -0.63
N LEU A 103 11.34 3.04 0.25
CA LEU A 103 11.10 1.61 0.23
C LEU A 103 10.28 1.17 -0.98
N SER A 104 9.31 1.99 -1.42
CA SER A 104 8.56 1.73 -2.65
C SER A 104 9.47 1.72 -3.88
N TYR A 105 10.42 2.67 -3.99
CA TYR A 105 11.38 2.67 -5.11
C TYR A 105 12.38 1.52 -5.05
N VAL A 106 12.79 1.08 -3.87
CA VAL A 106 13.59 -0.16 -3.71
C VAL A 106 12.83 -1.38 -4.24
N ALA A 107 11.55 -1.51 -3.89
CA ALA A 107 10.70 -2.58 -4.39
C ALA A 107 10.52 -2.52 -5.92
N LEU A 108 10.23 -1.35 -6.47
CA LEU A 108 10.12 -1.12 -7.91
C LEU A 108 11.40 -1.49 -8.66
N ARG A 109 12.56 -1.15 -8.12
CA ARG A 109 13.86 -1.50 -8.71
C ARG A 109 14.13 -3.00 -8.63
N ALA A 110 13.85 -3.63 -7.50
CA ALA A 110 13.99 -5.08 -7.34
C ALA A 110 13.13 -5.86 -8.35
N ILE A 111 11.88 -5.42 -8.58
CA ILE A 111 11.03 -6.03 -9.61
C ILE A 111 11.61 -5.81 -11.01
N THR A 112 12.06 -4.61 -11.33
CA THR A 112 12.59 -4.29 -12.67
C THR A 112 13.82 -5.13 -13.01
N SER A 113 14.69 -5.39 -12.00
CA SER A 113 15.90 -6.19 -12.20
C SER A 113 15.63 -7.67 -12.55
N ILE A 114 14.43 -8.21 -12.23
CA ILE A 114 14.07 -9.59 -12.57
C ILE A 114 14.11 -9.80 -14.08
N TYR A 115 13.68 -8.83 -14.87
CA TYR A 115 13.55 -8.95 -16.32
C TYR A 115 14.88 -9.05 -17.05
N ASP A 116 15.98 -8.66 -16.41
CA ASP A 116 17.34 -8.74 -16.94
C ASP A 116 18.05 -10.06 -16.55
N GLN A 117 17.39 -10.92 -15.77
CA GLN A 117 17.99 -12.13 -15.24
C GLN A 117 17.85 -13.32 -16.22
N PRO A 118 18.89 -14.18 -16.32
CA PRO A 118 18.84 -15.40 -17.14
C PRO A 118 17.67 -16.33 -16.77
N ALA A 119 17.29 -16.40 -15.49
CA ALA A 119 16.18 -17.19 -15.02
C ALA A 119 14.84 -16.75 -15.65
N TYR A 120 14.63 -15.44 -15.80
CA TYR A 120 13.46 -14.92 -16.52
C TYR A 120 13.59 -15.14 -18.03
N ALA A 121 14.78 -14.92 -18.58
CA ALA A 121 15.05 -15.11 -20.02
C ALA A 121 14.80 -16.56 -20.50
N SER A 122 14.97 -17.55 -19.63
CA SER A 122 14.78 -18.98 -19.94
C SER A 122 13.31 -19.45 -19.93
N LEU A 123 12.38 -18.63 -19.45
CA LEU A 123 10.97 -19.00 -19.38
C LEU A 123 10.35 -19.17 -20.78
N SER A 124 9.30 -19.99 -20.85
CA SER A 124 8.43 -20.05 -22.03
C SER A 124 7.77 -18.70 -22.31
N ALA A 125 7.30 -18.47 -23.52
CA ALA A 125 6.62 -17.22 -23.88
C ALA A 125 5.40 -16.94 -22.98
N GLY A 126 4.61 -17.98 -22.67
CA GLY A 126 3.45 -17.86 -21.78
C GLY A 126 3.83 -17.55 -20.34
N ASP A 127 4.86 -18.23 -19.81
CA ASP A 127 5.35 -17.99 -18.46
C ASP A 127 6.01 -16.60 -18.33
N LYS A 128 6.69 -16.13 -19.37
CA LYS A 128 7.19 -14.74 -19.43
C LYS A 128 6.06 -13.75 -19.35
N ALA A 129 5.02 -13.94 -20.16
CA ALA A 129 3.88 -13.03 -20.21
C ALA A 129 3.16 -12.94 -18.84
N ILE A 130 2.85 -14.07 -18.20
CA ILE A 130 2.17 -14.08 -16.91
C ILE A 130 3.07 -13.52 -15.79
N THR A 131 4.37 -13.83 -15.80
CA THR A 131 5.35 -13.31 -14.84
C THR A 131 5.50 -11.79 -14.97
N HIS A 132 5.68 -11.28 -16.19
CA HIS A 132 5.82 -9.86 -16.47
C HIS A 132 4.56 -9.09 -16.06
N ALA A 133 3.40 -9.59 -16.44
CA ALA A 133 2.13 -8.99 -16.09
C ALA A 133 1.86 -8.98 -14.58
N PHE A 134 2.18 -10.06 -13.87
CA PHE A 134 2.09 -10.10 -12.42
C PHE A 134 2.98 -9.04 -11.78
N PHE A 135 4.26 -9.00 -12.13
CA PHE A 135 5.16 -8.01 -11.55
C PHE A 135 4.87 -6.57 -11.97
N ASN A 136 4.34 -6.33 -13.18
CA ASN A 136 3.85 -5.01 -13.55
C ASN A 136 2.61 -4.62 -12.75
N THR A 137 1.75 -5.58 -12.37
CA THR A 137 0.65 -5.32 -11.43
C THR A 137 1.19 -4.96 -10.05
N VAL A 138 2.20 -5.68 -9.54
CA VAL A 138 2.85 -5.37 -8.25
C VAL A 138 3.60 -4.03 -8.30
N LYS A 139 4.22 -3.65 -9.44
CA LYS A 139 4.75 -2.30 -9.65
C LYS A 139 3.64 -1.25 -9.55
N GLY A 140 2.50 -1.52 -10.18
CA GLY A 140 1.31 -0.66 -10.07
C GLY A 140 0.88 -0.45 -8.61
N LEU A 141 0.89 -1.50 -7.79
CA LEU A 141 0.61 -1.40 -6.35
C LEU A 141 1.59 -0.47 -5.63
N ASN A 142 2.90 -0.62 -5.87
CA ASN A 142 3.91 0.27 -5.25
C ASN A 142 3.73 1.73 -5.67
N TYR A 143 3.40 1.99 -6.94
CA TYR A 143 3.09 3.35 -7.39
C TYR A 143 1.79 3.90 -6.77
N VAL A 144 0.79 3.05 -6.54
CA VAL A 144 -0.43 3.44 -5.81
C VAL A 144 -0.09 3.84 -4.38
N HIS A 145 0.77 3.09 -3.68
CA HIS A 145 1.23 3.48 -2.33
C HIS A 145 1.90 4.86 -2.33
N ILE A 146 2.80 5.12 -3.30
CA ILE A 146 3.42 6.45 -3.43
C ILE A 146 2.37 7.52 -3.72
N ALA A 147 1.43 7.25 -4.62
CA ALA A 147 0.39 8.21 -4.98
C ALA A 147 -0.58 8.51 -3.84
N GLU A 148 -0.88 7.54 -2.98
CA GLU A 148 -1.73 7.73 -1.80
C GLU A 148 -1.00 8.49 -0.68
N THR A 149 0.29 8.25 -0.50
CA THR A 149 1.07 8.90 0.56
C THR A 149 1.51 10.30 0.18
N HIS A 150 1.89 10.55 -1.08
CA HIS A 150 2.46 11.82 -1.56
C HIS A 150 1.49 12.69 -2.37
N ASP A 151 0.36 12.15 -2.76
CA ASP A 151 -0.78 12.85 -3.43
C ASP A 151 -0.38 13.94 -4.43
N SER A 152 -0.45 15.21 -3.98
CA SER A 152 -0.26 16.39 -4.85
C SER A 152 1.18 16.68 -5.24
N VAL A 153 2.16 16.09 -4.56
CA VAL A 153 3.58 16.37 -4.88
C VAL A 153 4.07 15.62 -6.13
N GLY A 154 3.30 14.64 -6.58
CA GLY A 154 3.67 13.82 -7.75
C GLY A 154 4.74 12.77 -7.43
N PHE A 155 5.18 12.03 -8.44
CA PHE A 155 6.20 10.99 -8.29
C PHE A 155 6.85 10.63 -9.62
N ALA A 156 8.03 10.00 -9.57
CA ALA A 156 8.76 9.57 -10.75
C ALA A 156 8.33 8.17 -11.20
N ILE A 157 8.19 7.95 -12.50
CA ILE A 157 8.08 6.60 -13.07
C ILE A 157 9.47 6.11 -13.38
N LEU A 158 9.88 4.99 -12.78
CA LEU A 158 11.23 4.45 -12.93
C LEU A 158 11.54 4.09 -14.39
N ASP A 159 12.69 4.54 -14.86
CA ASP A 159 13.32 4.03 -16.06
C ASP A 159 13.88 2.61 -15.82
N ARG A 160 13.98 1.83 -16.90
CA ARG A 160 14.64 0.52 -16.84
C ARG A 160 16.13 0.67 -16.54
N ASP A 161 16.79 1.66 -17.14
CA ASP A 161 18.17 1.97 -16.88
C ASP A 161 18.33 2.56 -15.47
N PRO A 162 19.09 1.91 -14.56
CA PRO A 162 19.27 2.39 -13.20
C PRO A 162 20.10 3.68 -13.11
N SER A 163 20.84 4.05 -14.16
CA SER A 163 21.62 5.28 -14.21
C SER A 163 20.76 6.51 -14.53
N VAL A 164 19.56 6.31 -15.06
CA VAL A 164 18.62 7.39 -15.38
C VAL A 164 17.85 7.80 -14.13
N LEU A 165 17.89 9.10 -13.81
CA LEU A 165 17.04 9.71 -12.79
C LEU A 165 15.83 10.38 -13.48
N PRO A 166 14.66 9.70 -13.55
CA PRO A 166 13.52 10.22 -14.28
C PRO A 166 12.91 11.43 -13.57
N PRO A 167 12.25 12.36 -14.28
CA PRO A 167 11.61 13.51 -13.68
C PRO A 167 10.48 13.12 -12.75
N ILE A 168 10.18 13.98 -11.76
CA ILE A 168 8.95 13.88 -10.99
C ILE A 168 7.82 14.38 -11.88
N LEU A 169 6.85 13.52 -12.16
CA LEU A 169 5.65 13.87 -12.88
C LEU A 169 4.59 14.37 -11.92
N CYS A 170 3.79 15.35 -12.30
CA CYS A 170 2.64 15.73 -11.51
C CYS A 170 1.63 14.58 -11.44
N LYS A 171 0.75 14.62 -10.45
CA LYS A 171 -0.15 13.52 -10.10
C LYS A 171 -0.87 12.90 -11.30
N GLN A 172 -1.46 13.72 -12.17
CA GLN A 172 -2.26 13.21 -13.29
C GLN A 172 -1.42 12.47 -14.34
N PRO A 173 -0.32 13.01 -14.89
CA PRO A 173 0.53 12.26 -15.81
C PRO A 173 1.19 11.03 -15.15
N ALA A 174 1.57 11.11 -13.87
CA ALA A 174 2.11 9.95 -13.16
C ALA A 174 1.07 8.82 -13.05
N LEU A 175 -0.15 9.13 -12.62
CA LEU A 175 -1.24 8.16 -12.56
C LEU A 175 -1.67 7.66 -13.95
N ALA A 176 -1.57 8.49 -15.01
CA ALA A 176 -1.81 8.04 -16.35
C ALA A 176 -0.80 6.98 -16.81
N ALA A 177 0.48 7.15 -16.46
CA ALA A 177 1.51 6.15 -16.72
C ALA A 177 1.27 4.84 -15.95
N VAL A 178 0.86 4.91 -14.67
CA VAL A 178 0.49 3.72 -13.89
C VAL A 178 -0.74 3.02 -14.48
N SER A 179 -1.73 3.78 -14.91
CA SER A 179 -2.92 3.27 -15.59
C SER A 179 -2.55 2.50 -16.86
N ALA A 180 -1.66 3.05 -17.70
CA ALA A 180 -1.17 2.41 -18.92
C ALA A 180 -0.34 1.13 -18.61
N LEU A 181 0.48 1.15 -17.55
CA LEU A 181 1.21 -0.02 -17.08
C LEU A 181 0.27 -1.18 -16.73
N LEU A 182 -0.83 -0.88 -16.02
CA LEU A 182 -1.83 -1.88 -15.66
C LEU A 182 -2.60 -2.42 -16.86
N ASP A 183 -2.88 -1.58 -17.87
CA ASP A 183 -3.54 -2.00 -19.12
C ASP A 183 -2.61 -2.87 -19.96
N SER A 184 -1.32 -2.55 -20.05
CA SER A 184 -0.31 -3.40 -20.69
C SER A 184 -0.24 -4.77 -20.03
N ALA A 185 -0.16 -4.80 -18.70
CA ALA A 185 -0.16 -6.06 -17.93
C ALA A 185 -1.44 -6.88 -18.17
N TYR A 186 -2.59 -6.25 -18.24
CA TYR A 186 -3.85 -6.94 -18.55
C TYR A 186 -3.85 -7.54 -19.96
N THR A 187 -3.34 -6.80 -20.95
CA THR A 187 -3.19 -7.29 -22.33
C THR A 187 -2.27 -8.51 -22.38
N GLU A 188 -1.15 -8.48 -21.67
CA GLU A 188 -0.23 -9.61 -21.57
C GLU A 188 -0.88 -10.83 -20.91
N LEU A 189 -1.66 -10.65 -19.84
CA LEU A 189 -2.40 -11.73 -19.18
C LEU A 189 -3.40 -12.39 -20.15
N THR A 190 -4.12 -11.59 -20.93
CA THR A 190 -5.09 -12.13 -21.89
C THR A 190 -4.40 -12.84 -23.05
N ALA A 191 -3.19 -12.43 -23.42
CA ALA A 191 -2.38 -13.02 -24.49
C ALA A 191 -1.51 -14.20 -24.03
N ALA A 192 -1.43 -14.49 -22.73
CA ALA A 192 -0.53 -15.54 -22.17
C ALA A 192 -0.89 -16.98 -22.59
N GLY A 193 -1.88 -17.17 -23.46
CA GLY A 193 -2.27 -18.47 -23.98
C GLY A 193 -2.70 -19.45 -22.88
N THR A 194 -2.10 -20.64 -22.89
CA THR A 194 -2.40 -21.73 -21.93
C THR A 194 -1.71 -21.57 -20.58
N ALA A 195 -0.76 -20.63 -20.42
CA ALA A 195 -0.16 -20.35 -19.12
C ALA A 195 -1.25 -19.83 -18.16
N ASN A 196 -1.48 -20.58 -17.07
CA ASN A 196 -2.59 -20.33 -16.15
C ASN A 196 -2.15 -20.10 -14.71
N ALA A 197 -0.86 -20.28 -14.41
CA ALA A 197 -0.28 -20.07 -13.09
C ALA A 197 1.10 -19.43 -13.20
N LEU A 198 1.54 -18.78 -12.11
CA LEU A 198 2.91 -18.29 -12.02
C LEU A 198 3.90 -19.47 -11.98
N PRO A 199 5.06 -19.38 -12.65
CA PRO A 199 6.10 -20.41 -12.58
C PRO A 199 6.92 -20.36 -11.28
N PHE A 200 6.44 -19.66 -10.25
CA PHE A 200 7.01 -19.55 -8.91
C PHE A 200 5.91 -19.35 -7.87
N VAL A 201 6.21 -19.61 -6.62
CA VAL A 201 5.32 -19.31 -5.50
C VAL A 201 5.42 -17.81 -5.17
N ALA A 202 4.30 -17.11 -5.13
CA ALA A 202 4.25 -15.72 -4.72
C ALA A 202 4.42 -15.61 -3.19
N ALA A 203 5.64 -15.78 -2.70
CA ALA A 203 5.95 -15.81 -1.28
C ALA A 203 5.54 -14.51 -0.58
N GLY A 204 4.91 -14.63 0.58
CA GLY A 204 4.40 -13.48 1.32
C GLY A 204 3.12 -12.86 0.75
N TYR A 205 2.58 -13.45 -0.31
CA TYR A 205 1.30 -13.11 -0.91
C TYR A 205 0.34 -14.30 -0.85
N ASN A 206 -0.94 -14.10 -1.12
CA ASN A 206 -1.89 -15.18 -1.27
C ASN A 206 -2.48 -15.74 0.01
N LEU A 207 -3.37 -15.02 0.65
CA LEU A 207 -4.10 -15.60 1.77
C LEU A 207 -5.53 -15.99 1.37
N LYS A 208 -6.26 -15.15 0.67
CA LYS A 208 -7.66 -15.34 0.30
C LYS A 208 -7.86 -15.07 -1.19
N GLY A 209 -8.13 -16.12 -1.91
CA GLY A 209 -8.15 -16.15 -3.35
C GLY A 209 -6.80 -16.58 -3.93
N ASP A 210 -6.84 -17.18 -5.10
CA ASP A 210 -5.66 -17.71 -5.77
C ASP A 210 -5.06 -16.68 -6.73
N PHE A 211 -4.10 -15.90 -6.23
CA PHE A 211 -3.41 -14.87 -7.00
C PHE A 211 -2.20 -15.38 -7.78
N SER A 212 -1.89 -16.67 -7.68
CA SER A 212 -0.91 -17.35 -8.53
C SER A 212 -1.51 -17.75 -9.88
N THR A 213 -2.83 -17.80 -9.99
CA THR A 213 -3.52 -18.06 -11.24
C THR A 213 -3.72 -16.81 -12.08
N LYS A 214 -3.81 -17.01 -13.39
CA LYS A 214 -4.13 -15.93 -14.34
C LYS A 214 -5.43 -15.18 -13.97
N ALA A 215 -6.47 -15.91 -13.60
CA ALA A 215 -7.74 -15.31 -13.21
C ALA A 215 -7.62 -14.43 -11.96
N GLY A 216 -6.91 -14.91 -10.94
CA GLY A 216 -6.65 -14.13 -9.72
C GLY A 216 -5.81 -12.89 -9.99
N ILE A 217 -4.77 -13.00 -10.82
CA ILE A 217 -3.93 -11.86 -11.22
C ILE A 217 -4.74 -10.83 -12.00
N ILE A 218 -5.64 -11.26 -12.91
CA ILE A 218 -6.55 -10.36 -13.63
C ILE A 218 -7.44 -9.58 -12.67
N ARG A 219 -8.05 -10.25 -11.68
CA ARG A 219 -8.89 -9.57 -10.67
C ARG A 219 -8.09 -8.53 -9.89
N PHE A 220 -6.90 -8.87 -9.44
CA PHE A 220 -6.01 -7.93 -8.73
C PHE A 220 -5.61 -6.75 -9.61
N ASN A 221 -5.15 -7.01 -10.83
CA ASN A 221 -4.76 -5.99 -11.79
C ASN A 221 -5.91 -5.01 -12.10
N ARG A 222 -7.09 -5.54 -12.38
CA ARG A 222 -8.26 -4.71 -12.71
C ARG A 222 -8.79 -3.95 -11.49
N GLY A 223 -8.72 -4.53 -10.30
CA GLY A 223 -9.02 -3.82 -9.04
C GLY A 223 -8.09 -2.62 -8.83
N LEU A 224 -6.78 -2.80 -9.00
CA LEU A 224 -5.82 -1.68 -8.94
C LEU A 224 -6.05 -0.65 -10.04
N LYS A 225 -6.38 -1.09 -11.27
CA LYS A 225 -6.74 -0.19 -12.35
C LYS A 225 -7.94 0.68 -11.97
N GLY A 226 -9.01 0.07 -11.43
CA GLY A 226 -10.17 0.79 -10.92
C GLY A 226 -9.79 1.84 -9.89
N LYS A 227 -8.95 1.46 -8.90
CA LYS A 227 -8.45 2.39 -7.87
C LYS A 227 -7.67 3.57 -8.48
N VAL A 228 -6.78 3.32 -9.41
CA VAL A 228 -6.02 4.36 -10.14
C VAL A 228 -6.95 5.30 -10.90
N GLU A 229 -7.95 4.77 -11.60
CA GLU A 229 -8.90 5.60 -12.35
C GLU A 229 -9.80 6.44 -11.44
N ILE A 230 -10.22 5.95 -10.26
CA ILE A 230 -10.89 6.77 -9.24
C ILE A 230 -9.98 7.91 -8.78
N MET A 231 -8.70 7.65 -8.53
CA MET A 231 -7.73 8.68 -8.15
C MET A 231 -7.53 9.72 -9.25
N ARG A 232 -7.65 9.33 -10.53
CA ARG A 232 -7.59 10.21 -11.70
C ARG A 232 -8.89 11.00 -11.92
N ALA A 233 -10.03 10.36 -11.68
CA ALA A 233 -11.35 10.95 -11.89
C ALA A 233 -11.70 12.04 -10.89
N THR A 234 -11.05 12.00 -9.72
CA THR A 234 -11.35 12.85 -8.58
C THR A 234 -10.14 13.67 -8.17
N GLY A 235 -10.35 14.65 -7.29
CA GLY A 235 -9.26 15.43 -6.72
C GLY A 235 -9.14 16.83 -7.29
N ARG A 236 -8.12 17.56 -6.80
CA ARG A 236 -7.99 19.00 -7.00
C ARG A 236 -7.20 19.39 -8.26
N GLN A 237 -6.48 18.44 -8.86
CA GLN A 237 -5.55 18.70 -9.96
C GLN A 237 -6.06 18.05 -11.24
N SER A 238 -6.72 18.81 -12.07
CA SER A 238 -7.18 18.42 -13.41
C SER A 238 -7.84 17.02 -13.46
N PRO A 239 -8.93 16.76 -12.72
CA PRO A 239 -9.55 15.44 -12.68
C PRO A 239 -10.10 15.06 -14.05
N THR A 240 -10.05 13.77 -14.41
CA THR A 240 -10.59 13.25 -15.66
C THR A 240 -12.12 13.12 -15.64
N GLY A 241 -12.75 13.28 -14.48
CA GLY A 241 -14.21 13.30 -14.33
C GLY A 241 -14.89 12.04 -14.87
N ALA A 242 -15.97 12.21 -15.62
CA ALA A 242 -16.81 11.12 -16.13
C ALA A 242 -16.01 10.06 -16.92
N ALA A 243 -15.01 10.45 -17.69
CA ALA A 243 -14.17 9.49 -18.43
C ALA A 243 -13.40 8.56 -17.50
N GLY A 244 -12.82 9.10 -16.40
CA GLY A 244 -12.14 8.31 -15.39
C GLY A 244 -13.10 7.40 -14.61
N PHE A 245 -14.28 7.88 -14.24
CA PHE A 245 -15.29 7.03 -13.57
C PHE A 245 -15.76 5.89 -14.48
N THR A 246 -15.94 6.14 -15.78
CA THR A 246 -16.29 5.09 -16.76
C THR A 246 -15.18 4.04 -16.85
N ALA A 247 -13.92 4.48 -16.93
CA ALA A 247 -12.77 3.57 -16.97
C ALA A 247 -12.64 2.77 -15.67
N ALA A 248 -12.87 3.41 -14.52
CA ALA A 248 -12.87 2.74 -13.21
C ALA A 248 -13.96 1.68 -13.14
N LEU A 249 -15.19 2.01 -13.52
CA LEU A 249 -16.33 1.09 -13.51
C LEU A 249 -16.05 -0.14 -14.37
N ALA A 250 -15.57 0.05 -15.60
CA ALA A 250 -15.24 -1.04 -16.51
C ALA A 250 -14.18 -1.99 -15.93
N ALA A 251 -13.14 -1.46 -15.26
CA ALA A 251 -12.11 -2.26 -14.63
C ALA A 251 -12.64 -3.01 -13.39
N LEU A 252 -13.43 -2.34 -12.56
CA LEU A 252 -13.98 -2.92 -11.32
C LEU A 252 -15.06 -3.98 -11.60
N ASP A 253 -15.81 -3.87 -12.68
CA ASP A 253 -16.76 -4.91 -13.10
C ASP A 253 -16.03 -6.20 -13.51
N ILE A 254 -14.84 -6.10 -14.12
CA ILE A 254 -13.99 -7.27 -14.40
C ILE A 254 -13.43 -7.84 -13.05
N ALA A 255 -12.97 -6.98 -12.15
CA ALA A 255 -12.42 -7.42 -10.89
C ALA A 255 -13.45 -8.11 -9.98
N LEU A 256 -14.70 -7.68 -10.03
CA LEU A 256 -15.83 -8.21 -9.26
C LEU A 256 -16.73 -9.14 -10.08
N ALA A 257 -16.26 -9.63 -11.23
CA ALA A 257 -17.05 -10.54 -12.05
C ALA A 257 -17.43 -11.80 -11.24
N GLY A 258 -18.71 -12.16 -11.26
CA GLY A 258 -19.25 -13.28 -10.49
C GLY A 258 -19.49 -12.99 -9.00
N ALA A 259 -19.42 -11.73 -8.57
CA ALA A 259 -19.74 -11.34 -7.20
C ALA A 259 -21.19 -11.72 -6.85
N PRO A 260 -21.46 -12.26 -5.64
CA PRO A 260 -22.80 -12.52 -5.20
C PRO A 260 -23.60 -11.23 -5.03
N ALA A 261 -24.93 -11.32 -5.21
CA ALA A 261 -25.80 -10.16 -5.06
C ALA A 261 -25.82 -9.60 -3.62
N SER A 262 -25.57 -10.47 -2.64
CA SER A 262 -25.44 -10.09 -1.23
C SER A 262 -24.17 -10.74 -0.69
N PRO A 263 -23.01 -10.09 -0.84
CA PRO A 263 -21.74 -10.63 -0.37
C PRO A 263 -21.70 -10.64 1.15
N ASP A 264 -21.19 -11.73 1.70
CA ASP A 264 -20.89 -11.85 3.12
C ASP A 264 -19.47 -11.36 3.45
N ALA A 265 -19.14 -11.36 4.74
CA ALA A 265 -17.81 -10.93 5.21
C ALA A 265 -16.68 -11.80 4.64
N ASP A 266 -16.91 -13.08 4.39
CA ASP A 266 -15.89 -13.95 3.80
C ASP A 266 -15.59 -13.58 2.35
N TYR A 267 -16.62 -13.32 1.55
CA TYR A 267 -16.42 -12.82 0.19
C TYR A 267 -15.75 -11.43 0.17
N LEU A 268 -16.20 -10.53 1.04
CA LEU A 268 -15.66 -9.16 1.14
C LEU A 268 -14.20 -9.15 1.59
N SER A 269 -13.76 -10.16 2.34
CA SER A 269 -12.38 -10.30 2.78
C SER A 269 -11.45 -10.96 1.75
N GLN A 270 -11.96 -11.42 0.59
CA GLN A 270 -11.10 -11.99 -0.45
C GLN A 270 -10.27 -10.92 -1.15
N GLY A 271 -9.01 -11.25 -1.41
CA GLY A 271 -8.06 -10.35 -2.05
C GLY A 271 -6.61 -10.78 -1.82
N PRO A 272 -5.63 -10.07 -2.41
CA PRO A 272 -4.22 -10.25 -2.09
C PRO A 272 -3.91 -9.66 -0.71
N TYR A 273 -3.07 -10.39 0.03
CA TYR A 273 -2.62 -9.99 1.35
C TYR A 273 -1.10 -10.10 1.44
N TYR A 274 -0.50 -9.23 2.23
CA TYR A 274 0.83 -9.45 2.75
C TYR A 274 0.75 -10.45 3.88
N LEU A 275 1.55 -11.50 3.80
CA LEU A 275 1.69 -12.50 4.86
C LEU A 275 2.87 -12.15 5.74
N TYR A 276 2.70 -12.29 7.04
CA TYR A 276 3.71 -12.03 8.04
C TYR A 276 4.01 -13.28 8.85
N ASN A 277 5.23 -13.38 9.34
CA ASN A 277 5.67 -14.51 10.15
C ASN A 277 6.65 -14.03 11.23
N SER A 278 6.31 -14.24 12.48
CA SER A 278 7.16 -13.90 13.62
C SER A 278 8.21 -14.97 13.93
N ALA A 279 8.13 -16.15 13.33
CA ALA A 279 9.04 -17.27 13.56
C ALA A 279 10.27 -17.22 12.65
N ALA A 280 11.39 -17.72 13.15
CA ALA A 280 12.58 -17.98 12.34
C ALA A 280 12.31 -19.04 11.24
N PRO A 281 12.98 -19.01 10.12
CA PRO A 281 14.11 -18.13 9.77
C PRO A 281 13.71 -16.77 9.18
N GLU A 282 12.47 -16.57 8.77
CA GLU A 282 12.06 -15.37 8.07
C GLU A 282 11.88 -14.17 9.01
N SER A 283 11.30 -14.38 10.18
CA SER A 283 11.09 -13.37 11.24
C SER A 283 10.68 -11.98 10.72
N THR A 284 9.59 -11.93 9.97
CA THR A 284 9.00 -10.69 9.46
C THR A 284 7.64 -10.49 10.12
N PRO A 285 7.59 -9.91 11.33
CA PRO A 285 6.32 -9.71 12.02
C PRO A 285 5.46 -8.62 11.35
N ASN A 286 4.15 -8.71 11.58
CA ASN A 286 3.23 -7.66 11.20
C ASN A 286 3.65 -6.32 11.83
N PRO A 287 3.82 -5.25 11.05
CA PRO A 287 4.40 -3.99 11.51
C PRO A 287 3.54 -3.24 12.55
N ILE A 288 2.25 -3.53 12.63
CA ILE A 288 1.36 -2.97 13.67
C ILE A 288 0.98 -4.02 14.74
N GLY A 289 1.31 -5.29 14.51
CA GLY A 289 1.09 -6.35 15.48
C GLY A 289 1.89 -6.10 16.76
N GLY A 290 1.21 -6.09 17.90
CA GLY A 290 1.86 -5.81 19.19
C GLY A 290 2.26 -4.35 19.43
N ASP A 291 1.92 -3.42 18.55
CA ASP A 291 2.18 -1.99 18.77
C ASP A 291 1.19 -1.39 19.79
N VAL A 292 1.50 -1.57 21.06
CA VAL A 292 0.69 -1.07 22.19
C VAL A 292 0.59 0.46 22.24
N LYS A 293 1.41 1.18 21.46
CA LYS A 293 1.40 2.64 21.35
C LYS A 293 0.46 3.16 20.28
N LEU A 294 -0.11 2.27 19.47
CA LEU A 294 -1.09 2.58 18.43
C LEU A 294 -2.50 2.33 18.97
N GLY A 295 -3.33 3.35 18.99
CA GLY A 295 -4.70 3.30 19.46
C GLY A 295 -5.68 4.06 18.58
N LEU A 296 -6.94 4.01 18.96
CA LEU A 296 -8.04 4.65 18.24
C LEU A 296 -8.39 5.99 18.90
N SER A 297 -8.76 6.97 18.08
CA SER A 297 -9.31 8.23 18.59
C SER A 297 -10.71 8.02 19.17
N ASP A 298 -11.10 8.88 20.10
CA ASP A 298 -12.45 8.86 20.68
C ASP A 298 -13.51 9.09 19.60
N ASN A 299 -13.23 9.93 18.62
CA ASN A 299 -14.09 10.13 17.46
C ASN A 299 -14.37 8.86 16.67
N PHE A 300 -13.33 8.05 16.46
CA PHE A 300 -13.50 6.77 15.79
C PHE A 300 -14.36 5.83 16.63
N VAL A 301 -14.02 5.68 17.91
CA VAL A 301 -14.71 4.74 18.82
C VAL A 301 -16.19 5.11 19.00
N ASN A 302 -16.48 6.39 19.14
CA ASN A 302 -17.84 6.88 19.41
C ASN A 302 -18.69 7.06 18.14
N GLY A 303 -18.10 6.94 16.96
CA GLY A 303 -18.79 7.16 15.68
C GLY A 303 -19.41 5.90 15.06
N TYR A 304 -19.29 4.72 15.70
CA TYR A 304 -19.97 3.52 15.22
C TYR A 304 -21.49 3.66 15.27
N GLN A 305 -22.17 3.21 14.23
CA GLN A 305 -23.63 3.09 14.25
C GLN A 305 -24.05 1.98 15.23
N ALA A 306 -25.19 2.14 15.85
CA ALA A 306 -25.70 1.18 16.80
C ALA A 306 -25.91 -0.20 16.12
N GLY A 307 -25.33 -1.24 16.69
CA GLY A 307 -25.41 -2.60 16.15
C GLY A 307 -24.31 -2.96 15.15
N ASP A 308 -23.38 -2.06 14.84
CA ASP A 308 -22.25 -2.38 13.97
C ASP A 308 -21.31 -3.38 14.63
N VAL A 309 -21.25 -4.59 14.07
CA VAL A 309 -20.46 -5.69 14.66
C VAL A 309 -18.93 -5.45 14.54
N ARG A 310 -18.47 -4.55 13.69
CA ARG A 310 -17.05 -4.20 13.56
C ARG A 310 -16.53 -3.56 14.85
N GLN A 311 -17.38 -2.97 15.68
CA GLN A 311 -17.04 -2.46 17.00
C GLN A 311 -16.48 -3.56 17.93
N ASN A 312 -16.80 -4.83 17.70
CA ASN A 312 -16.27 -5.96 18.47
C ASN A 312 -14.75 -6.12 18.33
N ASN A 313 -14.15 -5.53 17.30
CA ASN A 313 -12.69 -5.51 17.10
C ASN A 313 -11.98 -4.42 17.95
N VAL A 314 -12.73 -3.55 18.61
CA VAL A 314 -12.19 -2.52 19.52
C VAL A 314 -12.01 -3.13 20.90
N TYR A 315 -10.85 -2.90 21.51
CA TYR A 315 -10.58 -3.36 22.87
C TYR A 315 -10.03 -2.24 23.75
N THR A 316 -10.17 -2.38 25.07
CA THR A 316 -9.58 -1.47 26.05
C THR A 316 -8.14 -1.85 26.28
N VAL A 317 -7.22 -0.88 26.15
CA VAL A 317 -5.80 -1.12 26.45
C VAL A 317 -5.59 -1.28 27.96
N ALA A 318 -4.53 -1.99 28.34
CA ALA A 318 -4.23 -2.28 29.76
C ALA A 318 -3.92 -1.00 30.58
N ALA A 319 -3.36 0.02 29.93
CA ALA A 319 -3.08 1.32 30.52
C ALA A 319 -3.31 2.41 29.50
N THR A 320 -3.89 3.53 29.93
CA THR A 320 -4.04 4.73 29.10
C THR A 320 -2.69 5.13 28.52
N GLN A 321 -2.62 5.25 27.19
CA GLN A 321 -1.46 5.79 26.51
C GLN A 321 -1.61 7.31 26.39
N GLN A 322 -0.53 8.03 26.62
CA GLN A 322 -0.55 9.49 26.51
C GLN A 322 0.83 10.05 26.15
N ALA A 323 0.81 11.08 25.32
CA ALA A 323 1.99 11.86 24.93
C ALA A 323 1.57 13.24 24.44
N GLN A 324 2.28 14.27 24.85
CA GLN A 324 2.09 15.66 24.38
C GLN A 324 0.63 16.17 24.41
N GLY A 325 -0.12 15.83 25.45
CA GLY A 325 -1.52 16.23 25.60
C GLY A 325 -2.55 15.34 24.90
N PHE A 326 -2.10 14.36 24.11
CA PHE A 326 -2.96 13.37 23.49
C PHE A 326 -3.06 12.13 24.36
N SER A 327 -4.19 11.44 24.29
CA SER A 327 -4.38 10.16 24.99
C SER A 327 -5.35 9.24 24.27
N PHE A 328 -5.26 7.95 24.52
CA PHE A 328 -6.27 6.97 24.13
C PHE A 328 -6.40 5.85 25.18
N THR A 329 -7.57 5.26 25.25
CA THR A 329 -7.90 4.12 26.10
C THR A 329 -8.36 2.90 25.32
N LYS A 330 -8.55 3.04 24.01
CA LYS A 330 -9.04 2.01 23.09
C LYS A 330 -8.06 1.77 21.97
N SER A 331 -7.99 0.52 21.52
CA SER A 331 -7.23 0.16 20.34
C SER A 331 -7.95 -0.92 19.52
N TYR A 332 -7.40 -1.30 18.38
CA TYR A 332 -8.00 -2.26 17.47
C TYR A 332 -7.33 -3.62 17.58
N VAL A 333 -8.05 -4.68 17.30
CA VAL A 333 -7.58 -6.06 17.48
C VAL A 333 -6.22 -6.34 16.83
N TYR A 334 -5.89 -5.71 15.70
CA TYR A 334 -4.62 -5.90 14.99
C TYR A 334 -3.39 -5.48 15.80
N THR A 335 -3.52 -4.61 16.78
CA THR A 335 -2.39 -4.15 17.61
C THR A 335 -2.12 -5.04 18.82
N LYS A 336 -2.90 -6.10 19.06
CA LYS A 336 -2.65 -7.04 20.16
C LYS A 336 -1.33 -7.79 19.98
N GLY A 337 -0.70 -8.14 21.08
CA GLY A 337 0.62 -8.81 21.09
C GLY A 337 0.66 -10.18 20.40
N ASP A 338 -0.47 -10.85 20.24
CA ASP A 338 -0.62 -12.12 19.54
C ASP A 338 -0.85 -11.98 18.02
N GLN A 339 -0.90 -10.75 17.50
CA GLN A 339 -1.21 -10.47 16.10
C GLN A 339 0.03 -10.30 15.19
N LEU A 340 1.18 -10.79 15.62
CA LEU A 340 2.45 -10.64 14.88
C LEU A 340 2.46 -11.36 13.52
N SER A 341 1.58 -12.32 13.31
CA SER A 341 1.42 -13.04 12.03
C SER A 341 0.11 -12.72 11.32
N THR A 342 -0.62 -11.70 11.76
CA THR A 342 -1.87 -11.29 11.11
C THR A 342 -1.58 -10.74 9.72
N PRO A 343 -2.24 -11.28 8.67
CA PRO A 343 -2.09 -10.78 7.32
C PRO A 343 -2.71 -9.39 7.17
N MET A 344 -2.11 -8.56 6.30
CA MET A 344 -2.63 -7.23 5.97
C MET A 344 -3.07 -7.17 4.51
N ALA A 345 -4.28 -6.68 4.29
CA ALA A 345 -4.84 -6.57 2.94
C ALA A 345 -4.03 -5.60 2.08
N GLN A 346 -3.79 -5.99 0.82
CA GLN A 346 -3.27 -5.08 -0.20
C GLN A 346 -4.41 -4.41 -0.96
N LEU A 347 -5.43 -5.20 -1.26
CA LEU A 347 -6.65 -4.80 -1.95
C LEU A 347 -7.65 -5.95 -1.80
N ARG A 348 -8.79 -5.73 -1.20
CA ARG A 348 -9.80 -6.76 -0.99
C ARG A 348 -11.17 -6.35 -1.55
N ASN A 349 -12.06 -7.31 -1.71
CA ASN A 349 -13.35 -7.08 -2.37
C ASN A 349 -14.16 -5.95 -1.71
N ALA A 350 -14.10 -5.78 -0.38
CA ALA A 350 -14.78 -4.66 0.27
C ALA A 350 -14.34 -3.30 -0.31
N GLU A 351 -13.02 -3.07 -0.46
CA GLU A 351 -12.51 -1.85 -1.08
C GLU A 351 -12.97 -1.73 -2.54
N LEU A 352 -12.99 -2.85 -3.30
CA LEU A 352 -13.44 -2.83 -4.70
C LEU A 352 -14.92 -2.43 -4.83
N PHE A 353 -15.80 -2.87 -3.93
CA PHE A 353 -17.18 -2.44 -3.89
C PHE A 353 -17.29 -0.94 -3.61
N LEU A 354 -16.54 -0.40 -2.64
CA LEU A 354 -16.56 1.01 -2.32
C LEU A 354 -16.03 1.87 -3.48
N LEU A 355 -14.95 1.45 -4.14
CA LEU A 355 -14.43 2.10 -5.34
C LEU A 355 -15.46 2.06 -6.50
N ARG A 356 -16.18 0.94 -6.66
CA ARG A 356 -17.22 0.83 -7.69
C ARG A 356 -18.42 1.71 -7.37
N ALA A 357 -18.79 1.84 -6.10
CA ALA A 357 -19.80 2.80 -5.66
C ALA A 357 -19.39 4.25 -5.96
N GLU A 358 -18.11 4.61 -5.75
CA GLU A 358 -17.58 5.93 -6.13
C GLU A 358 -17.67 6.15 -7.66
N ALA A 359 -17.32 5.15 -8.48
CA ALA A 359 -17.43 5.23 -9.92
C ALA A 359 -18.88 5.49 -10.37
N LYS A 360 -19.83 4.71 -9.84
CA LYS A 360 -21.25 4.86 -10.10
C LYS A 360 -21.79 6.23 -9.65
N LEU A 361 -21.39 6.67 -8.45
CA LEU A 361 -21.72 7.99 -7.92
C LEU A 361 -21.19 9.10 -8.83
N GLY A 362 -19.97 8.97 -9.35
CA GLY A 362 -19.37 9.89 -10.28
C GLY A 362 -20.11 9.97 -11.64
N LEU A 363 -20.83 8.90 -12.01
CA LEU A 363 -21.67 8.80 -13.19
C LEU A 363 -23.17 9.10 -12.90
N ASN A 364 -23.49 9.59 -11.68
CA ASN A 364 -24.84 9.87 -11.20
C ASN A 364 -25.77 8.64 -11.09
N ASP A 365 -25.22 7.43 -11.03
CA ASP A 365 -25.95 6.21 -10.73
C ASP A 365 -26.08 6.02 -9.20
N LEU A 366 -27.05 6.72 -8.60
CA LEU A 366 -27.30 6.63 -7.16
C LEU A 366 -27.81 5.24 -6.74
N LEU A 367 -28.57 4.56 -7.59
CA LEU A 367 -29.06 3.21 -7.30
C LEU A 367 -27.91 2.20 -7.25
N GLY A 368 -27.06 2.21 -8.26
CA GLY A 368 -25.89 1.34 -8.29
C GLY A 368 -24.90 1.64 -7.16
N ALA A 369 -24.70 2.92 -6.83
CA ALA A 369 -23.87 3.32 -5.67
C ALA A 369 -24.46 2.82 -4.35
N THR A 370 -25.77 2.96 -4.12
CA THR A 370 -26.47 2.45 -2.94
C THR A 370 -26.29 0.94 -2.82
N THR A 371 -26.41 0.20 -3.92
CA THR A 371 -26.26 -1.26 -3.95
C THR A 371 -24.84 -1.67 -3.51
N ASP A 372 -23.80 -1.04 -4.03
CA ASP A 372 -22.42 -1.40 -3.73
C ASP A 372 -22.02 -0.99 -2.30
N VAL A 373 -22.49 0.16 -1.80
CA VAL A 373 -22.28 0.56 -0.40
C VAL A 373 -22.96 -0.44 0.53
N ASN A 374 -24.21 -0.81 0.23
CA ASN A 374 -24.95 -1.79 1.02
C ASN A 374 -24.29 -3.17 1.05
N ALA A 375 -23.59 -3.58 -0.02
CA ALA A 375 -22.82 -4.81 -0.02
C ALA A 375 -21.82 -4.86 1.15
N VAL A 376 -21.10 -3.76 1.40
CA VAL A 376 -20.15 -3.68 2.50
C VAL A 376 -20.86 -3.44 3.84
N HIS A 377 -21.79 -2.51 3.88
CA HIS A 377 -22.54 -2.14 5.08
C HIS A 377 -23.24 -3.31 5.75
N THR A 378 -23.94 -4.13 4.93
CA THR A 378 -24.65 -5.32 5.44
C THR A 378 -23.72 -6.52 5.63
N GLY A 379 -22.73 -6.70 4.74
CA GLY A 379 -21.85 -7.86 4.76
C GLY A 379 -20.84 -7.85 5.91
N GLU A 380 -20.20 -6.71 6.17
CA GLU A 380 -19.21 -6.54 7.24
C GLU A 380 -19.81 -5.95 8.52
N GLY A 381 -20.58 -4.87 8.38
CA GLY A 381 -21.18 -4.20 9.53
C GLY A 381 -22.36 -4.94 10.14
N ARG A 382 -23.01 -5.83 9.36
CA ARG A 382 -24.27 -6.50 9.69
C ARG A 382 -25.38 -5.53 10.09
N LEU A 383 -25.34 -4.35 9.49
CA LEU A 383 -26.31 -3.29 9.68
C LEU A 383 -27.48 -3.43 8.71
N ALA A 384 -28.61 -2.81 9.03
CA ALA A 384 -29.72 -2.71 8.10
C ALA A 384 -29.30 -1.91 6.85
N PRO A 385 -29.70 -2.31 5.63
CA PRO A 385 -29.29 -1.61 4.43
C PRO A 385 -29.78 -0.18 4.42
N TYR A 386 -28.95 0.73 3.91
CA TYR A 386 -29.38 2.08 3.60
C TYR A 386 -30.53 2.03 2.58
N ALA A 387 -31.52 2.92 2.76
CA ALA A 387 -32.47 3.20 1.71
C ALA A 387 -31.75 3.79 0.47
N LEU A 388 -32.41 3.77 -0.68
CA LEU A 388 -31.90 4.43 -1.88
C LEU A 388 -31.46 5.86 -1.56
N PHE A 389 -30.20 6.19 -1.84
CA PHE A 389 -29.70 7.55 -1.66
C PHE A 389 -30.47 8.53 -2.54
N ALA A 390 -31.08 9.53 -1.92
CA ALA A 390 -31.78 10.58 -2.64
C ALA A 390 -30.83 11.68 -3.16
N THR A 391 -29.67 11.83 -2.55
CA THR A 391 -28.68 12.84 -2.91
C THR A 391 -27.26 12.27 -2.96
N ARG A 392 -26.39 12.97 -3.70
CA ARG A 392 -24.96 12.69 -3.74
C ARG A 392 -24.31 12.76 -2.34
N ASP A 393 -24.70 13.72 -1.52
CA ASP A 393 -24.13 13.92 -0.20
C ASP A 393 -24.48 12.76 0.75
N GLN A 394 -25.67 12.18 0.66
CA GLN A 394 -26.01 10.97 1.40
C GLN A 394 -25.10 9.79 1.00
N ALA A 395 -24.84 9.62 -0.29
CA ALA A 395 -23.94 8.58 -0.77
C ALA A 395 -22.49 8.81 -0.28
N ILE A 396 -22.02 10.06 -0.30
CA ILE A 396 -20.68 10.42 0.18
C ILE A 396 -20.56 10.15 1.70
N ALA A 397 -21.59 10.50 2.49
CA ALA A 397 -21.58 10.23 3.92
C ALA A 397 -21.56 8.73 4.25
N ALA A 398 -22.33 7.92 3.51
CA ALA A 398 -22.33 6.47 3.65
C ALA A 398 -21.00 5.85 3.21
N LEU A 399 -20.43 6.28 2.09
CA LEU A 399 -19.09 5.87 1.64
C LEU A 399 -18.03 6.21 2.69
N ASN A 400 -18.06 7.43 3.25
CA ASN A 400 -17.14 7.83 4.31
C ASN A 400 -17.20 6.89 5.51
N TYR A 401 -18.41 6.50 5.93
CA TYR A 401 -18.60 5.56 7.00
C TYR A 401 -17.94 4.21 6.70
N GLU A 402 -18.17 3.67 5.51
CA GLU A 402 -17.61 2.36 5.13
C GLU A 402 -16.09 2.40 4.95
N TYR A 403 -15.54 3.45 4.31
CA TYR A 403 -14.07 3.60 4.22
C TYR A 403 -13.41 3.68 5.60
N ARG A 404 -14.06 4.34 6.55
CA ARG A 404 -13.55 4.52 7.91
C ARG A 404 -13.54 3.21 8.70
N TYR A 405 -14.65 2.47 8.71
CA TYR A 405 -14.85 1.34 9.61
C TYR A 405 -14.53 -0.03 8.99
N SER A 406 -14.67 -0.19 7.69
CA SER A 406 -14.29 -1.43 7.02
C SER A 406 -12.78 -1.50 6.75
N LEU A 407 -12.14 -0.39 6.40
CA LEU A 407 -10.76 -0.38 5.92
C LEU A 407 -9.74 0.18 6.93
N ILE A 408 -10.11 0.23 8.21
CA ILE A 408 -9.20 0.72 9.26
C ILE A 408 -7.90 -0.11 9.30
N PHE A 409 -6.77 0.57 9.31
CA PHE A 409 -5.43 -0.02 9.30
C PHE A 409 -5.08 -0.87 8.07
N GLU A 410 -5.79 -0.72 6.95
CA GLU A 410 -5.44 -1.37 5.69
C GLU A 410 -4.61 -0.47 4.77
N GLY A 411 -4.40 0.79 5.13
CA GLY A 411 -3.58 1.76 4.39
C GLY A 411 -4.15 3.18 4.44
N TRP A 412 -4.09 3.86 3.30
CA TRP A 412 -4.46 5.28 3.17
C TRP A 412 -5.86 5.49 2.56
N GLN A 413 -6.69 4.46 2.51
CA GLN A 413 -7.96 4.48 1.78
C GLN A 413 -8.90 5.56 2.30
N HIS A 414 -9.14 5.62 3.64
CA HIS A 414 -10.01 6.62 4.23
C HIS A 414 -9.46 8.04 4.05
N LEU A 415 -8.17 8.27 4.33
CA LEU A 415 -7.54 9.58 4.10
C LEU A 415 -7.63 10.00 2.62
N SER A 416 -7.37 9.07 1.69
CA SER A 416 -7.48 9.32 0.25
C SER A 416 -8.92 9.68 -0.15
N PHE A 417 -9.92 9.02 0.44
CA PHE A 417 -11.33 9.37 0.26
C PHE A 417 -11.61 10.79 0.76
N LEU A 418 -11.21 11.13 1.99
CA LEU A 418 -11.40 12.47 2.55
C LEU A 418 -10.78 13.57 1.67
N ARG A 419 -9.58 13.33 1.12
CA ARG A 419 -8.93 14.27 0.18
C ARG A 419 -9.71 14.41 -1.12
N ARG A 420 -10.16 13.28 -1.71
CA ARG A 420 -10.89 13.28 -2.98
C ARG A 420 -12.17 14.10 -2.92
N TYR A 421 -12.87 14.04 -1.80
CA TYR A 421 -14.13 14.76 -1.61
C TYR A 421 -13.99 16.08 -0.84
N SER A 422 -12.76 16.54 -0.60
CA SER A 422 -12.48 17.78 0.15
C SER A 422 -13.04 17.78 1.59
N LEU A 423 -13.11 16.59 2.20
CA LEU A 423 -13.61 16.37 3.55
C LEU A 423 -12.50 16.39 4.61
N LEU A 424 -11.23 16.41 4.21
CA LEU A 424 -10.11 16.52 5.15
C LEU A 424 -10.03 17.96 5.68
N THR A 425 -10.91 18.26 6.60
CA THR A 425 -11.03 19.55 7.30
C THR A 425 -11.22 19.31 8.79
N HIS A 426 -10.78 20.21 9.65
CA HIS A 426 -10.98 20.10 11.11
C HIS A 426 -12.44 19.90 11.48
N ALA A 427 -13.35 20.64 10.84
CA ALA A 427 -14.78 20.54 11.11
C ALA A 427 -15.36 19.14 10.79
N TYR A 428 -14.71 18.38 9.91
CA TYR A 428 -15.20 17.07 9.48
C TYR A 428 -14.52 15.91 10.22
N VAL A 429 -13.20 15.97 10.41
CA VAL A 429 -12.44 14.86 11.01
C VAL A 429 -12.31 14.97 12.52
N GLU A 430 -12.49 16.15 13.09
CA GLU A 430 -12.39 16.40 14.53
C GLU A 430 -13.74 16.88 15.06
N GLN A 431 -14.23 16.25 16.13
CA GLN A 431 -15.47 16.70 16.74
C GLN A 431 -15.22 17.86 17.72
N PRO A 432 -16.21 18.74 17.95
CA PRO A 432 -16.13 19.78 18.97
C PRO A 432 -15.77 19.17 20.33
N GLY A 433 -14.71 19.69 20.95
CA GLY A 433 -14.24 19.20 22.26
C GLY A 433 -13.23 18.05 22.20
N SER A 434 -12.77 17.66 21.02
CA SER A 434 -11.61 16.76 20.92
C SER A 434 -10.40 17.43 21.59
N PRO A 435 -9.80 16.85 22.64
CA PRO A 435 -8.63 17.45 23.30
C PRO A 435 -7.41 17.45 22.37
N ASN A 436 -7.51 16.88 21.22
CA ASN A 436 -6.41 16.41 20.39
C ASN A 436 -6.34 17.09 19.03
N GLY A 437 -7.03 18.16 18.83
CA GLY A 437 -7.01 18.90 17.59
C GLY A 437 -7.58 20.29 17.84
N GLY A 438 -6.71 21.24 17.91
CA GLY A 438 -7.11 22.62 17.79
C GLY A 438 -7.29 22.97 16.30
N PRO A 439 -8.06 24.00 15.96
CA PRO A 439 -8.18 24.47 14.58
C PRO A 439 -6.85 24.97 13.99
N THR A 440 -5.78 24.92 14.74
CA THR A 440 -4.42 25.34 14.36
C THR A 440 -3.50 24.15 14.01
N ASP A 441 -3.90 22.90 14.29
CA ASP A 441 -3.09 21.73 13.94
C ASP A 441 -3.05 21.53 12.44
N PRO A 442 -1.90 21.20 11.84
CA PRO A 442 -1.84 20.94 10.41
C PRO A 442 -2.58 19.65 10.08
N LEU A 443 -3.51 19.72 9.12
CA LEU A 443 -4.04 18.53 8.44
C LEU A 443 -3.17 18.25 7.23
N ASN A 444 -2.23 17.33 7.39
CA ASN A 444 -1.26 17.03 6.36
C ASN A 444 -1.92 16.31 5.17
N GLN A 445 -1.96 16.99 4.03
CA GLN A 445 -2.58 16.47 2.81
C GLN A 445 -1.70 15.42 2.12
N ALA A 446 -0.38 15.45 2.34
CA ALA A 446 0.59 14.57 1.72
C ALA A 446 1.86 14.49 2.55
N LEU A 447 2.59 13.40 2.45
CA LEU A 447 3.97 13.35 2.91
C LEU A 447 4.87 14.12 1.94
N PRO A 448 5.96 14.74 2.42
CA PRO A 448 6.92 15.42 1.57
C PRO A 448 7.74 14.42 0.74
N ILE A 449 8.34 14.89 -0.35
CA ILE A 449 9.37 14.12 -1.05
C ILE A 449 10.57 13.94 -0.12
N ALA A 450 11.09 12.72 -0.05
CA ALA A 450 12.19 12.38 0.84
C ALA A 450 13.43 13.27 0.64
N GLY A 451 14.07 13.71 1.72
CA GLY A 451 15.19 14.65 1.69
C GLY A 451 16.40 14.15 0.89
N ASN A 452 16.66 12.85 0.86
CA ASN A 452 17.70 12.25 0.01
C ASN A 452 17.35 12.35 -1.48
N GLU A 453 16.09 12.26 -1.86
CA GLU A 453 15.62 12.47 -3.22
C GLU A 453 15.77 13.95 -3.64
N VAL A 454 15.44 14.87 -2.74
CA VAL A 454 15.67 16.32 -2.93
C VAL A 454 17.15 16.59 -3.19
N THR A 455 18.02 15.99 -2.40
CA THR A 455 19.48 16.12 -2.55
C THR A 455 19.98 15.54 -3.87
N ALA A 456 19.53 14.33 -4.24
CA ALA A 456 19.93 13.67 -5.49
C ALA A 456 19.50 14.47 -6.74
N ARG A 457 18.47 15.29 -6.63
CA ARG A 457 17.96 16.17 -7.69
C ARG A 457 18.46 17.60 -7.62
N ASN A 458 19.42 17.89 -6.74
CA ASN A 458 19.91 19.26 -6.51
C ASN A 458 18.79 20.27 -6.20
N GLY A 459 17.79 19.85 -5.44
CA GLY A 459 16.62 20.64 -5.08
C GLY A 459 15.53 20.74 -6.16
N ASN A 460 15.72 20.17 -7.34
CA ASN A 460 14.73 20.21 -8.42
C ASN A 460 13.66 19.10 -8.23
N ILE A 461 12.67 19.40 -7.40
CA ILE A 461 11.55 18.51 -7.06
C ILE A 461 10.21 19.02 -7.60
N THR A 462 10.20 20.08 -8.38
CA THR A 462 8.98 20.58 -9.02
C THR A 462 8.47 19.54 -10.00
N CYS A 463 7.21 19.13 -9.83
CA CYS A 463 6.62 18.16 -10.73
C CYS A 463 6.40 18.73 -12.12
N GLN A 464 6.61 17.90 -13.14
CA GLN A 464 6.39 18.24 -14.54
C GLN A 464 4.96 17.83 -14.97
N ALA A 465 4.23 18.77 -15.55
CA ALA A 465 3.01 18.52 -16.29
C ALA A 465 3.44 18.15 -17.73
N GLN A 466 3.10 16.94 -18.17
CA GLN A 466 3.29 16.52 -19.57
C GLN A 466 2.07 16.92 -20.40
#